data_0d7db569c1ecc73644bbc98356769777
#
_entry.id   0d7db569c1ecc73644bbc98356769777
#
_cell.length_a   1.000
_cell.length_b   1.000
_cell.length_c   1.000
_cell.angle_alpha   90.00
_cell.angle_beta   90.00
_cell.angle_gamma   90.00
#
_symmetry.space_group_name_H-M   'P 1'
#
loop_
_entity.id
_entity.type
_entity.pdbx_description
1 polymer ?
#
loop_
_entity_poly.entity_id
_entity_poly.type
_entity_poly.pdbx_seq_one_letter_code
_entity_poly.pdbx_strand_id
1 'polypeptide(L)'
;MFEGKRVVLAVTGGIAAYKSIYLVSLLRKKGAIVETILTEAAQKFVTPVSFNGVTGHGVYSDGFQNINDEIPHIYLSKADMIIVAPAPKNEIAKLACGMADNLLTSTISATKSPVFIVPAMNTNMYLNPINQENLKKLSLIHISEPTRRY
;
A
#
# COMPACT_ATOMS: atom_id res chain seq x y z
N MET A 1 19.76 5.14 3.80
CA MET A 1 19.03 5.30 2.51
C MET A 1 17.67 5.97 2.70
N PHE A 2 16.91 5.56 3.71
CA PHE A 2 15.59 6.13 3.98
C PHE A 2 15.54 6.96 5.27
N GLU A 3 16.66 7.41 5.79
CA GLU A 3 16.72 8.14 7.07
C GLU A 3 15.76 9.33 7.09
N GLY A 4 14.85 9.34 8.07
CA GLY A 4 13.85 10.39 8.25
C GLY A 4 12.74 10.44 7.22
N LYS A 5 12.73 9.53 6.24
CA LYS A 5 11.68 9.48 5.22
C LYS A 5 10.44 8.80 5.76
N ARG A 6 9.29 9.39 5.51
CA ARG A 6 7.99 8.79 5.83
C ARG A 6 7.57 7.88 4.68
N VAL A 7 7.35 6.62 5.01
CA VAL A 7 6.86 5.61 4.05
C VAL A 7 5.52 5.10 4.56
N VAL A 8 4.51 5.19 3.73
CA VAL A 8 3.22 4.55 3.99
C VAL A 8 3.23 3.19 3.32
N LEU A 9 3.06 2.14 4.14
CA LEU A 9 2.89 0.78 3.65
C LEU A 9 1.41 0.43 3.70
N ALA A 10 0.79 0.24 2.55
CA ALA A 10 -0.60 -0.15 2.44
C ALA A 10 -0.69 -1.66 2.21
N VAL A 11 -1.24 -2.36 3.19
CA VAL A 11 -1.37 -3.82 3.18
C VAL A 11 -2.79 -4.19 2.82
N THR A 12 -2.94 -4.97 1.75
CA THR A 12 -4.25 -5.40 1.25
C THR A 12 -4.48 -6.89 1.46
N GLY A 13 -5.68 -7.36 1.14
CA GLY A 13 -6.06 -8.74 1.40
C GLY A 13 -5.36 -9.74 0.50
N GLY A 14 -4.70 -10.72 1.12
CA GLY A 14 -4.02 -11.80 0.43
C GLY A 14 -3.13 -12.59 1.36
N ILE A 15 -2.83 -13.83 0.99
CA ILE A 15 -1.94 -14.69 1.79
C ILE A 15 -0.59 -14.02 2.04
N ALA A 16 -0.07 -13.29 1.07
CA ALA A 16 1.23 -12.61 1.18
C ALA A 16 1.25 -11.43 2.16
N ALA A 17 0.12 -11.07 2.76
CA ALA A 17 0.04 -9.96 3.72
C ALA A 17 1.00 -10.13 4.91
N TYR A 18 1.25 -11.35 5.37
CA TYR A 18 2.19 -11.61 6.46
C TYR A 18 3.63 -11.16 6.14
N LYS A 19 4.02 -11.21 4.88
CA LYS A 19 5.36 -10.78 4.44
C LYS A 19 5.56 -9.27 4.59
N SER A 20 4.47 -8.52 4.64
CA SER A 20 4.54 -7.06 4.78
C SER A 20 5.03 -6.65 6.17
N ILE A 21 4.87 -7.50 7.18
CA ILE A 21 5.45 -7.30 8.51
C ILE A 21 6.99 -7.28 8.41
N TYR A 22 7.55 -8.19 7.64
CA TYR A 22 8.98 -8.20 7.34
C TYR A 22 9.44 -6.95 6.62
N LEU A 23 8.64 -6.49 5.67
CA LEU A 23 8.96 -5.27 4.92
C LEU A 23 9.02 -4.05 5.84
N VAL A 24 8.12 -3.94 6.81
CA VAL A 24 8.19 -2.88 7.83
C VAL A 24 9.53 -2.92 8.54
N SER A 25 9.94 -4.09 9.00
CA SER A 25 11.22 -4.25 9.71
C SER A 25 12.41 -3.85 8.83
N LEU A 26 12.40 -4.23 7.56
CA LEU A 26 13.48 -3.87 6.64
C LEU A 26 13.53 -2.37 6.38
N LEU A 27 12.40 -1.73 6.17
CA LEU A 27 12.33 -0.28 5.95
C LEU A 27 12.82 0.49 7.18
N ARG A 28 12.43 0.06 8.38
CA ARG A 28 12.88 0.68 9.62
C ARG A 28 14.38 0.55 9.83
N LYS A 29 14.95 -0.61 9.51
CA LYS A 29 16.41 -0.80 9.57
C LYS A 29 17.16 0.15 8.67
N LYS A 30 16.53 0.60 7.60
CA LYS A 30 17.10 1.59 6.67
C LYS A 30 16.75 3.04 7.04
N GLY A 31 16.18 3.25 8.20
CA GLY A 31 15.93 4.58 8.76
C GLY A 31 14.55 5.16 8.45
N ALA A 32 13.67 4.43 7.77
CA ALA A 32 12.35 4.93 7.43
C ALA A 32 11.43 5.03 8.65
N ILE A 33 10.57 6.04 8.63
CA ILE A 33 9.41 6.15 9.52
C ILE A 33 8.25 5.49 8.76
N VAL A 34 7.76 4.34 9.25
CA VAL A 34 6.75 3.56 8.56
C VAL A 34 5.39 3.71 9.25
N GLU A 35 4.44 4.21 8.50
CA GLU A 35 3.02 4.22 8.88
C GLU A 35 2.29 3.21 8.00
N THR A 36 1.34 2.49 8.55
CA THR A 36 0.71 1.36 7.87
C THR A 36 -0.77 1.59 7.68
N ILE A 37 -1.27 1.31 6.48
CA ILE A 37 -2.71 1.21 6.20
C ILE A 37 -3.03 -0.28 6.10
N LEU A 38 -4.05 -0.74 6.82
CA LEU A 38 -4.62 -2.07 6.65
C LEU A 38 -6.03 -1.94 6.08
N THR A 39 -6.24 -2.53 4.91
CA THR A 39 -7.60 -2.61 4.37
C THR A 39 -8.44 -3.57 5.21
N GLU A 40 -9.76 -3.50 5.07
CA GLU A 40 -10.67 -4.43 5.74
C GLU A 40 -10.34 -5.88 5.36
N ALA A 41 -10.07 -6.13 4.08
CA ALA A 41 -9.69 -7.46 3.61
C ALA A 41 -8.35 -7.93 4.18
N ALA A 42 -7.38 -7.03 4.35
CA ALA A 42 -6.09 -7.36 4.96
C ALA A 42 -6.25 -7.91 6.38
N GLN A 43 -7.21 -7.40 7.13
CA GLN A 43 -7.43 -7.79 8.52
C GLN A 43 -8.00 -9.20 8.67
N LYS A 44 -8.37 -9.85 7.58
CA LYS A 44 -8.68 -11.29 7.57
C LYS A 44 -7.42 -12.17 7.55
N PHE A 45 -6.27 -11.61 7.27
CA PHE A 45 -4.99 -12.33 7.16
C PHE A 45 -3.99 -11.90 8.21
N VAL A 46 -3.98 -10.64 8.59
CA VAL A 46 -3.10 -10.05 9.59
C VAL A 46 -3.91 -9.11 10.49
N THR A 47 -3.34 -8.72 11.61
CA THR A 47 -4.02 -7.84 12.56
C THR A 47 -3.24 -6.53 12.77
N PRO A 48 -3.91 -5.44 13.19
CA PRO A 48 -3.22 -4.21 13.56
C PRO A 48 -2.14 -4.41 14.61
N VAL A 49 -2.37 -5.31 15.58
CA VAL A 49 -1.40 -5.61 16.65
C VAL A 49 -0.07 -6.09 16.09
N SER A 50 -0.09 -6.93 15.03
CA SER A 50 1.13 -7.42 14.40
C SER A 50 1.99 -6.29 13.83
N PHE A 51 1.36 -5.24 13.31
CA PHE A 51 2.06 -4.09 12.75
C PHE A 51 2.46 -3.09 13.83
N ASN A 52 1.62 -2.84 14.83
CA ASN A 52 1.96 -1.96 15.95
C ASN A 52 3.25 -2.38 16.63
N GLY A 53 3.46 -3.69 16.80
CA GLY A 53 4.65 -4.22 17.46
C GLY A 53 5.95 -3.98 16.69
N VAL A 54 5.90 -3.84 15.36
CA VAL A 54 7.10 -3.68 14.55
C VAL A 54 7.28 -2.28 13.99
N THR A 55 6.22 -1.51 13.83
CA THR A 55 6.33 -0.18 13.22
C THR A 55 6.72 0.91 14.21
N GLY A 56 6.29 0.84 15.44
CA GLY A 56 6.47 1.92 16.42
C GLY A 56 5.69 3.20 16.07
N HIS A 57 4.91 3.20 15.00
CA HIS A 57 4.11 4.33 14.51
C HIS A 57 2.68 3.87 14.22
N GLY A 58 1.88 4.75 13.64
CA GLY A 58 0.46 4.52 13.45
C GLY A 58 0.14 3.38 12.48
N VAL A 59 -0.89 2.63 12.83
CA VAL A 59 -1.54 1.64 11.97
C VAL A 59 -2.98 2.11 11.78
N TYR A 60 -3.38 2.32 10.55
CA TYR A 60 -4.64 2.96 10.21
C TYR A 60 -5.50 2.03 9.36
N SER A 61 -6.79 2.07 9.58
CA SER A 61 -7.78 1.36 8.79
C SER A 61 -8.91 2.32 8.40
N ASP A 62 -9.93 1.82 7.73
CA ASP A 62 -11.07 2.64 7.37
C ASP A 62 -11.76 3.19 8.63
N GLY A 63 -12.03 4.48 8.60
CA GLY A 63 -12.64 5.20 9.72
C GLY A 63 -12.52 6.70 9.51
N PHE A 64 -13.14 7.47 10.39
CA PHE A 64 -13.23 8.92 10.25
C PHE A 64 -12.42 9.71 11.30
N GLN A 65 -11.53 9.03 12.03
CA GLN A 65 -10.70 9.70 13.01
C GLN A 65 -9.55 10.46 12.34
N ASN A 66 -9.42 11.73 12.69
CA ASN A 66 -8.33 12.55 12.18
C ASN A 66 -6.98 12.10 12.75
N ILE A 67 -5.93 12.32 11.99
CA ILE A 67 -4.54 12.07 12.38
C ILE A 67 -3.86 13.44 12.46
N ASN A 68 -3.37 13.81 13.66
CA ASN A 68 -2.74 15.11 13.87
C ASN A 68 -3.61 16.28 13.37
N ASP A 69 -4.91 16.22 13.66
CA ASP A 69 -5.92 17.23 13.25
C ASP A 69 -6.15 17.32 11.73
N GLU A 70 -5.67 16.35 10.97
CA GLU A 70 -5.91 16.24 9.53
C GLU A 70 -6.80 15.05 9.18
N ILE A 71 -7.51 15.17 8.07
CA ILE A 71 -8.24 14.06 7.47
C ILE A 71 -7.23 12.94 7.11
N PRO A 72 -7.48 11.68 7.47
CA PRO A 72 -6.47 10.61 7.34
C PRO A 72 -5.86 10.47 5.96
N HIS A 73 -6.66 10.44 4.89
CA HIS A 73 -6.12 10.27 3.54
C HIS A 73 -5.29 11.47 3.08
N ILE A 74 -5.56 12.66 3.61
CA ILE A 74 -4.74 13.84 3.31
C ILE A 74 -3.41 13.77 4.06
N TYR A 75 -3.44 13.44 5.34
CA TYR A 75 -2.23 13.27 6.14
C TYR A 75 -1.30 12.21 5.54
N LEU A 76 -1.85 11.03 5.22
CA LEU A 76 -1.07 9.91 4.68
C LEU A 76 -0.57 10.18 3.27
N SER A 77 -1.31 10.95 2.46
CA SER A 77 -0.90 11.29 1.09
C SER A 77 0.37 12.15 1.03
N LYS A 78 0.74 12.78 2.14
CA LYS A 78 1.94 13.63 2.23
C LYS A 78 3.21 12.84 2.55
N ALA A 79 3.13 11.53 2.69
CA ALA A 79 4.32 10.70 2.88
C ALA A 79 5.30 10.85 1.70
N ASP A 80 6.56 10.52 1.94
CA ASP A 80 7.58 10.60 0.89
C ASP A 80 7.44 9.49 -0.15
N MET A 81 6.81 8.38 0.22
CA MET A 81 6.61 7.22 -0.64
C MET A 81 5.43 6.40 -0.11
N ILE A 82 4.69 5.78 -1.03
CA ILE A 82 3.64 4.82 -0.69
C ILE A 82 3.95 3.49 -1.36
N ILE A 83 3.87 2.41 -0.58
CA ILE A 83 4.06 1.05 -1.08
C ILE A 83 2.77 0.27 -0.83
N VAL A 84 2.20 -0.33 -1.88
CA VAL A 84 1.05 -1.22 -1.77
C VAL A 84 1.56 -2.67 -1.87
N ALA A 85 1.57 -3.37 -0.76
CA ALA A 85 2.12 -4.72 -0.68
C ALA A 85 1.37 -5.57 0.38
N PRO A 86 0.74 -6.65 -0.02
CA PRO A 86 0.56 -7.14 -1.40
C PRO A 86 -0.48 -6.32 -2.18
N ALA A 87 -0.42 -6.36 -3.52
CA ALA A 87 -1.42 -5.75 -4.38
C ALA A 87 -2.09 -6.85 -5.24
N PRO A 88 -3.25 -7.35 -4.82
CA PRO A 88 -4.00 -8.33 -5.61
C PRO A 88 -4.66 -7.67 -6.81
N LYS A 89 -5.15 -8.51 -7.72
CA LYS A 89 -5.80 -8.06 -8.95
C LYS A 89 -6.90 -7.02 -8.70
N ASN A 90 -7.71 -7.23 -7.66
CA ASN A 90 -8.81 -6.34 -7.31
C ASN A 90 -8.33 -4.92 -6.95
N GLU A 91 -7.27 -4.81 -6.13
CA GLU A 91 -6.72 -3.51 -5.76
C GLU A 91 -6.10 -2.79 -6.96
N ILE A 92 -5.40 -3.53 -7.80
CA ILE A 92 -4.83 -2.99 -9.04
C ILE A 92 -5.96 -2.43 -9.92
N ALA A 93 -7.06 -3.15 -10.05
CA ALA A 93 -8.22 -2.69 -10.81
C ALA A 93 -8.84 -1.42 -10.22
N LYS A 94 -9.01 -1.36 -8.91
CA LYS A 94 -9.53 -0.17 -8.23
C LYS A 94 -8.65 1.06 -8.47
N LEU A 95 -7.35 0.91 -8.30
CA LEU A 95 -6.40 2.00 -8.51
C LEU A 95 -6.41 2.47 -9.96
N ALA A 96 -6.48 1.54 -10.92
CA ALA A 96 -6.52 1.87 -12.35
C ALA A 96 -7.81 2.59 -12.75
N CYS A 97 -8.93 2.31 -12.08
CA CYS A 97 -10.20 2.99 -12.30
C CYS A 97 -10.31 4.33 -11.57
N GLY A 98 -9.35 4.68 -10.71
CA GLY A 98 -9.42 5.90 -9.93
C GLY A 98 -10.44 5.85 -8.79
N MET A 99 -10.76 4.68 -8.28
CA MET A 99 -11.66 4.54 -7.14
C MET A 99 -11.05 5.14 -5.87
N ALA A 100 -11.91 5.69 -5.03
CA ALA A 100 -11.53 6.25 -3.73
C ALA A 100 -12.59 5.87 -2.69
N ASP A 101 -12.80 4.56 -2.52
CA ASP A 101 -13.86 4.00 -1.68
C ASP A 101 -13.38 3.54 -0.31
N ASN A 102 -12.08 3.60 -0.05
CA ASN A 102 -11.50 3.29 1.24
C ASN A 102 -10.29 4.18 1.52
N LEU A 103 -9.67 4.02 2.69
CA LEU A 103 -8.53 4.85 3.09
C LEU A 103 -7.36 4.73 2.12
N LEU A 104 -7.03 3.50 1.67
CA LEU A 104 -5.92 3.26 0.75
C LEU A 104 -6.15 3.96 -0.58
N THR A 105 -7.28 3.71 -1.22
CA THR A 105 -7.58 4.27 -2.55
C THR A 105 -7.71 5.78 -2.50
N SER A 106 -8.29 6.34 -1.43
CA SER A 106 -8.37 7.78 -1.22
C SER A 106 -6.98 8.40 -1.03
N THR A 107 -6.11 7.76 -0.28
CA THR A 107 -4.74 8.21 -0.06
C THR A 107 -3.96 8.27 -1.38
N ILE A 108 -4.05 7.21 -2.18
CA ILE A 108 -3.35 7.16 -3.48
C ILE A 108 -3.93 8.18 -4.46
N SER A 109 -5.24 8.39 -4.44
CA SER A 109 -5.87 9.42 -5.28
C SER A 109 -5.41 10.84 -4.94
N ALA A 110 -5.03 11.07 -3.70
CA ALA A 110 -4.61 12.39 -3.21
C ALA A 110 -3.10 12.62 -3.26
N THR A 111 -2.29 11.58 -3.39
CA THR A 111 -0.84 11.71 -3.28
C THR A 111 -0.19 12.22 -4.57
N LYS A 112 0.89 12.98 -4.39
CA LYS A 112 1.82 13.36 -5.47
C LYS A 112 3.15 12.64 -5.34
N SER A 113 3.28 11.79 -4.32
CA SER A 113 4.50 11.04 -4.04
C SER A 113 4.59 9.79 -4.90
N PRO A 114 5.80 9.22 -5.08
CA PRO A 114 5.95 7.94 -5.76
C PRO A 114 5.13 6.84 -5.09
N VAL A 115 4.46 6.04 -5.90
CA VAL A 115 3.69 4.88 -5.45
C VAL A 115 4.28 3.63 -6.11
N PHE A 116 4.58 2.64 -5.28
CA PHE A 116 5.05 1.33 -5.75
C PHE A 116 4.00 0.28 -5.37
N ILE A 117 3.65 -0.56 -6.32
CA ILE A 117 2.78 -1.70 -6.07
C ILE A 117 3.58 -2.99 -6.18
N VAL A 118 3.27 -3.94 -5.33
CA VAL A 118 3.89 -5.26 -5.34
C VAL A 118 2.79 -6.29 -5.65
N PRO A 119 2.59 -6.63 -6.93
CA PRO A 119 1.54 -7.56 -7.32
C PRO A 119 1.73 -8.93 -6.69
N ALA A 120 0.64 -9.51 -6.20
CA ALA A 120 0.62 -10.85 -5.61
C ALA A 120 -0.67 -11.54 -5.99
N MET A 121 -0.58 -12.48 -6.92
CA MET A 121 -1.68 -13.26 -7.43
C MET A 121 -1.15 -14.47 -8.19
N ASN A 122 -2.00 -15.43 -8.50
CA ASN A 122 -1.56 -16.54 -9.34
C ASN A 122 -1.22 -16.07 -10.76
N THR A 123 -0.45 -16.86 -11.48
CA THR A 123 0.07 -16.51 -12.79
C THR A 123 -1.03 -16.17 -13.80
N ASN A 124 -2.12 -16.92 -13.82
CA ASN A 124 -3.20 -16.68 -14.76
C ASN A 124 -3.93 -15.35 -14.49
N MET A 125 -4.11 -15.00 -13.24
CA MET A 125 -4.66 -13.70 -12.87
C MET A 125 -3.71 -12.57 -13.25
N TYR A 126 -2.43 -12.75 -13.03
CA TYR A 126 -1.41 -11.76 -13.39
C TYR A 126 -1.38 -11.51 -14.89
N LEU A 127 -1.39 -12.57 -15.69
CA LEU A 127 -1.34 -12.51 -17.16
C LEU A 127 -2.69 -12.20 -17.83
N ASN A 128 -3.77 -12.15 -17.06
CA ASN A 128 -5.08 -11.78 -17.61
C ASN A 128 -4.98 -10.44 -18.35
N PRO A 129 -5.50 -10.33 -19.57
CA PRO A 129 -5.34 -9.12 -20.39
C PRO A 129 -5.84 -7.84 -19.71
N ILE A 130 -6.95 -7.91 -18.99
CA ILE A 130 -7.49 -6.74 -18.26
C ILE A 130 -6.54 -6.32 -17.16
N ASN A 131 -5.97 -7.29 -16.43
CA ASN A 131 -5.00 -6.99 -15.39
C ASN A 131 -3.72 -6.35 -15.97
N GLN A 132 -3.24 -6.86 -17.09
CA GLN A 132 -2.08 -6.28 -17.78
C GLN A 132 -2.35 -4.86 -18.28
N GLU A 133 -3.54 -4.60 -18.81
CA GLU A 133 -3.98 -3.25 -19.16
C GLU A 133 -4.00 -2.32 -17.94
N ASN A 134 -4.53 -2.80 -16.83
CA ASN A 134 -4.57 -2.01 -15.60
C ASN A 134 -3.17 -1.65 -15.10
N LEU A 135 -2.24 -2.59 -15.12
CA LEU A 135 -0.85 -2.35 -14.75
C LEU A 135 -0.19 -1.31 -15.67
N LYS A 136 -0.43 -1.42 -16.97
CA LYS A 136 0.06 -0.47 -17.96
C LYS A 136 -0.51 0.92 -17.72
N LYS A 137 -1.81 1.01 -17.43
CA LYS A 137 -2.50 2.27 -17.13
C LYS A 137 -1.91 2.93 -15.89
N LEU A 138 -1.64 2.16 -14.84
CA LEU A 138 -1.01 2.67 -13.62
C LEU A 138 0.39 3.22 -13.89
N SER A 139 1.17 2.58 -14.75
CA SER A 139 2.50 3.08 -15.11
C SER A 139 2.47 4.44 -15.78
N LEU A 140 1.39 4.78 -16.48
CA LEU A 140 1.20 6.10 -17.12
C LEU A 140 0.91 7.20 -16.11
N ILE A 141 0.47 6.86 -14.90
CA ILE A 141 0.19 7.81 -13.83
C ILE A 141 1.21 7.73 -12.70
N HIS A 142 2.43 7.28 -13.02
CA HIS A 142 3.58 7.22 -12.12
C HIS A 142 3.45 6.25 -10.94
N ILE A 143 2.63 5.20 -11.09
CA ILE A 143 2.58 4.09 -10.16
C ILE A 143 3.42 2.96 -10.75
N SER A 144 4.46 2.56 -10.04
CA SER A 144 5.45 1.60 -10.53
C SER A 144 5.29 0.24 -9.86
N GLU A 145 5.65 -0.82 -10.58
CA GLU A 145 5.83 -2.14 -9.99
C GLU A 145 7.29 -2.59 -10.16
N PRO A 146 7.80 -3.44 -9.26
CA PRO A 146 9.12 -4.04 -9.47
C PRO A 146 9.11 -4.92 -10.73
N THR A 147 10.18 -4.82 -11.51
CA THR A 147 10.34 -5.70 -12.68
C THR A 147 10.48 -7.14 -12.22
N ARG A 148 9.60 -8.01 -12.68
CA ARG A 148 9.72 -9.45 -12.49
C ARG A 148 10.44 -10.06 -13.69
N ARG A 149 11.47 -10.85 -13.39
CA ARG A 149 12.05 -11.77 -14.38
C ARG A 149 11.36 -13.12 -14.18
N TYR A 150 10.80 -13.63 -15.22
CA TYR A 150 10.22 -14.97 -15.25
C TYR A 150 11.24 -15.98 -15.69
#